data_465c2d55e8d77d80c3b7847e0d14d9eb
#
_entry.id   465c2d55e8d77d80c3b7847e0d14d9eb
#
_cell.length_a   1.000
_cell.length_b   1.000
_cell.length_c   1.000
_cell.angle_alpha   90.00
_cell.angle_beta   90.00
_cell.angle_gamma   90.00
#
_symmetry.space_group_name_H-M   'P 1'
#
loop_
_entity.id
_entity.type
_entity.pdbx_description
1 polymer ?
#
loop_
_entity_poly.entity_id
_entity_poly.type
_entity_poly.pdbx_seq_one_letter_code
_entity_poly.pdbx_strand_id
1 'polypeptide(L)'
;MSIWQPEGMNEKALKPEDLTRLFVERANAKDAAGIAELYEEGAVMAYPPGRQTVGRDAIRALWAELLPKMGRFEPEPPLPTLVSGDIALTSTPPKDGAGARAQVVRRQPDGSWLRLLDQPEFIQVSN
;
A
#
# COMPACT_ATOMS: atom_id res chain seq x y z
N MET A 1 4.43 29.89 -6.55
CA MET A 1 3.68 29.46 -7.19
C MET A 1 3.20 28.31 -6.78
N SER A 2 2.22 28.24 -6.82
CA SER A 2 1.76 27.16 -6.33
C SER A 2 2.41 26.16 -6.95
N ILE A 3 2.69 25.30 -6.32
CA ILE A 3 3.14 24.25 -6.87
C ILE A 3 2.06 23.53 -7.41
N TRP A 4 1.82 23.75 -8.62
CA TRP A 4 0.81 23.04 -9.24
C TRP A 4 1.24 21.63 -9.45
N GLN A 5 0.38 20.73 -9.10
CA GLN A 5 0.63 19.33 -9.16
C GLN A 5 -0.34 18.71 -10.11
N PRO A 6 0.02 18.51 -11.37
CA PRO A 6 -0.88 17.79 -12.28
C PRO A 6 -1.07 16.37 -11.78
N GLU A 7 -2.19 15.79 -12.10
CA GLU A 7 -2.42 14.46 -11.68
C GLU A 7 -1.37 13.54 -12.21
N GLY A 8 -0.83 13.80 -13.34
CA GLY A 8 0.25 13.00 -13.85
C GLY A 8 1.49 13.06 -13.01
N MET A 9 1.54 14.02 -12.06
CA MET A 9 2.67 14.09 -11.18
C MET A 9 2.60 13.06 -10.09
N ASN A 10 1.49 12.41 -9.89
CA ASN A 10 1.45 11.32 -8.96
C ASN A 10 2.25 10.20 -9.58
N GLU A 11 3.39 9.94 -8.99
CA GLU A 11 4.30 8.93 -9.51
C GLU A 11 3.63 7.57 -9.50
N LYS A 12 3.84 6.80 -10.55
CA LYS A 12 3.36 5.43 -10.61
C LYS A 12 4.51 4.48 -10.31
N ALA A 13 4.17 3.34 -9.74
CA ALA A 13 5.16 2.31 -9.45
C ALA A 13 5.54 1.62 -10.75
N LEU A 14 6.80 1.72 -11.15
CA LEU A 14 7.30 1.03 -12.34
C LEU A 14 7.96 -0.29 -11.97
N LYS A 15 8.16 -0.55 -10.69
CA LYS A 15 8.63 -1.82 -10.14
C LYS A 15 7.75 -2.14 -8.94
N PRO A 16 7.59 -3.43 -8.62
CA PRO A 16 6.79 -3.78 -7.44
C PRO A 16 7.24 -3.09 -6.16
N GLU A 17 8.55 -2.94 -5.97
CA GLU A 17 9.10 -2.33 -4.76
C GLU A 17 8.75 -0.86 -4.62
N ASP A 18 8.47 -0.17 -5.73
CA ASP A 18 8.12 1.23 -5.66
C ASP A 18 6.82 1.46 -4.88
N LEU A 19 5.94 0.46 -4.83
CA LEU A 19 4.67 0.62 -4.14
C LEU A 19 4.86 0.87 -2.66
N THR A 20 5.81 0.19 -2.02
CA THR A 20 6.06 0.41 -0.61
C THR A 20 6.65 1.80 -0.36
N ARG A 21 7.58 2.22 -1.20
CA ARG A 21 8.16 3.57 -1.07
C ARG A 21 7.08 4.64 -1.27
N LEU A 22 6.26 4.48 -2.29
CA LEU A 22 5.21 5.46 -2.57
C LEU A 22 4.17 5.49 -1.46
N PHE A 23 3.85 4.32 -0.89
CA PHE A 23 2.93 4.28 0.24
C PHE A 23 3.46 5.13 1.39
N VAL A 24 4.73 4.95 1.76
CA VAL A 24 5.32 5.69 2.88
C VAL A 24 5.29 7.19 2.59
N GLU A 25 5.67 7.58 1.38
CA GLU A 25 5.68 9.01 1.03
C GLU A 25 4.28 9.61 1.11
N ARG A 26 3.29 8.90 0.58
CA ARG A 26 1.91 9.42 0.55
C ARG A 26 1.27 9.39 1.93
N ALA A 27 1.59 8.37 2.73
CA ALA A 27 1.10 8.31 4.10
C ALA A 27 1.66 9.48 4.93
N ASN A 28 2.95 9.78 4.77
CA ASN A 28 3.56 10.89 5.49
C ASN A 28 3.02 12.24 5.02
N ALA A 29 2.53 12.32 3.80
CA ALA A 29 1.88 13.53 3.29
C ALA A 29 0.39 13.57 3.65
N LYS A 30 -0.11 12.57 4.38
CA LYS A 30 -1.52 12.45 4.77
C LYS A 30 -2.43 12.42 3.55
N ASP A 31 -1.96 11.76 2.50
CA ASP A 31 -2.63 11.75 1.19
C ASP A 31 -3.38 10.42 1.00
N ALA A 32 -4.58 10.31 1.56
CA ALA A 32 -5.38 9.09 1.46
C ALA A 32 -5.74 8.78 0.00
N ALA A 33 -6.04 9.80 -0.79
CA ALA A 33 -6.36 9.59 -2.20
C ALA A 33 -5.16 9.03 -2.95
N GLY A 34 -3.96 9.54 -2.66
CA GLY A 34 -2.75 9.03 -3.29
C GLY A 34 -2.44 7.60 -2.88
N ILE A 35 -2.70 7.24 -1.63
CA ILE A 35 -2.53 5.86 -1.20
C ILE A 35 -3.50 4.95 -1.98
N ALA A 36 -4.75 5.36 -2.12
CA ALA A 36 -5.74 4.54 -2.81
C ALA A 36 -5.36 4.29 -4.25
N GLU A 37 -4.66 5.23 -4.88
CA GLU A 37 -4.20 5.06 -6.26
C GLU A 37 -3.17 3.95 -6.41
N LEU A 38 -2.60 3.46 -5.32
CA LEU A 38 -1.65 2.35 -5.36
C LEU A 38 -2.35 0.99 -5.38
N TYR A 39 -3.68 0.97 -5.31
CA TYR A 39 -4.47 -0.26 -5.25
C TYR A 39 -5.32 -0.40 -6.50
N GLU A 40 -5.55 -1.64 -6.92
CA GLU A 40 -6.52 -1.91 -7.98
C GLU A 40 -7.92 -1.57 -7.50
N GLU A 41 -8.83 -1.36 -8.46
CA GLU A 41 -10.18 -0.98 -8.12
C GLU A 41 -10.86 -1.99 -7.19
N GLY A 42 -10.60 -3.27 -7.39
CA GLY A 42 -11.19 -4.32 -6.56
C GLY A 42 -10.26 -4.89 -5.50
N ALA A 43 -9.22 -4.16 -5.13
CA ALA A 43 -8.23 -4.67 -4.18
C ALA A 43 -8.86 -5.02 -2.83
N VAL A 44 -8.23 -5.96 -2.13
CA VAL A 44 -8.69 -6.40 -0.81
C VAL A 44 -7.55 -6.19 0.18
N MET A 45 -7.86 -5.50 1.28
CA MET A 45 -6.89 -5.26 2.35
C MET A 45 -7.40 -5.91 3.63
N ALA A 46 -6.54 -6.65 4.31
CA ALA A 46 -6.90 -7.33 5.55
C ALA A 46 -6.80 -6.36 6.73
N TYR A 47 -7.78 -5.51 6.87
CA TYR A 47 -7.84 -4.53 7.94
C TYR A 47 -9.28 -4.03 8.07
N PRO A 48 -9.82 -3.74 9.26
CA PRO A 48 -9.19 -3.91 10.59
C PRO A 48 -8.94 -5.37 10.94
N PRO A 49 -8.23 -5.65 12.03
CA PRO A 49 -7.94 -7.04 12.42
C PRO A 49 -9.19 -7.89 12.44
N GLY A 50 -9.12 -9.04 11.77
CA GLY A 50 -10.26 -9.95 11.64
C GLY A 50 -11.26 -9.56 10.59
N ARG A 51 -11.01 -8.48 9.82
CA ARG A 51 -11.94 -8.01 8.80
C ARG A 51 -11.20 -7.71 7.51
N GLN A 52 -11.94 -7.31 6.51
CA GLN A 52 -11.37 -6.94 5.22
C GLN A 52 -12.00 -5.64 4.76
N THR A 53 -11.20 -4.82 4.10
CA THR A 53 -11.67 -3.63 3.40
C THR A 53 -11.55 -3.94 1.91
N VAL A 54 -12.65 -3.86 1.19
CA VAL A 54 -12.70 -4.28 -0.20
C VAL A 54 -12.98 -3.10 -1.10
N GLY A 55 -12.11 -2.90 -2.08
CA GLY A 55 -12.27 -1.88 -3.11
C GLY A 55 -11.50 -0.62 -2.82
N ARG A 56 -11.06 0.02 -3.89
CA ARG A 56 -10.24 1.23 -3.79
C ARG A 56 -10.93 2.34 -3.01
N ASP A 57 -12.23 2.54 -3.23
CA ASP A 57 -12.93 3.63 -2.55
C ASP A 57 -13.02 3.39 -1.05
N ALA A 58 -13.28 2.15 -0.64
CA ALA A 58 -13.32 1.80 0.78
C ALA A 58 -11.94 1.94 1.41
N ILE A 59 -10.89 1.55 0.68
CA ILE A 59 -9.51 1.69 1.16
C ILE A 59 -9.16 3.17 1.34
N ARG A 60 -9.58 4.01 0.39
CA ARG A 60 -9.36 5.45 0.51
C ARG A 60 -10.06 6.01 1.75
N ALA A 61 -11.31 5.63 1.97
CA ALA A 61 -12.07 6.12 3.12
C ALA A 61 -11.42 5.67 4.43
N LEU A 62 -10.93 4.44 4.46
CA LEU A 62 -10.24 3.92 5.65
C LEU A 62 -8.99 4.75 5.95
N TRP A 63 -8.16 5.01 4.93
CA TRP A 63 -6.93 5.78 5.16
C TRP A 63 -7.22 7.22 5.51
N ALA A 64 -8.30 7.81 4.95
CA ALA A 64 -8.70 9.16 5.32
C ALA A 64 -9.04 9.24 6.81
N GLU A 65 -9.58 8.16 7.37
CA GLU A 65 -9.90 8.11 8.77
C GLU A 65 -8.67 7.83 9.64
N LEU A 66 -7.76 6.97 9.19
CA LEU A 66 -6.63 6.54 9.99
C LEU A 66 -5.48 7.53 10.01
N LEU A 67 -5.18 8.16 8.88
CA LEU A 67 -3.97 8.97 8.77
C LEU A 67 -3.88 10.10 9.80
N PRO A 68 -4.96 10.82 10.13
CA PRO A 68 -4.85 11.87 11.14
C PRO A 68 -4.47 11.35 12.52
N LYS A 69 -4.68 10.07 12.78
CA LYS A 69 -4.39 9.45 14.06
C LYS A 69 -3.03 8.77 14.09
N MET A 70 -2.33 8.73 13.00
CA MET A 70 -1.07 7.99 12.89
C MET A 70 0.10 8.96 12.84
N GLY A 71 1.22 8.54 13.36
CA GLY A 71 2.43 9.32 13.29
C GLY A 71 3.14 9.12 11.97
N ARG A 72 4.42 9.46 11.97
CA ARG A 72 5.23 9.35 10.76
C ARG A 72 5.57 7.90 10.48
N PHE A 73 5.51 7.53 9.23
CA PHE A 73 5.93 6.21 8.78
C PHE A 73 7.41 6.27 8.42
N GLU A 74 8.14 5.23 8.81
CA GLU A 74 9.55 5.11 8.47
C GLU A 74 9.70 4.03 7.42
N PRO A 75 10.56 4.25 6.41
CA PRO A 75 10.83 3.20 5.43
C PRO A 75 11.47 2.01 6.12
N GLU A 76 11.06 0.80 5.73
CA GLU A 76 11.63 -0.41 6.29
C GLU A 76 12.18 -1.26 5.16
N PRO A 77 13.33 -1.90 5.36
CA PRO A 77 13.92 -2.72 4.30
C PRO A 77 13.00 -3.90 3.97
N PRO A 78 12.63 -4.07 2.72
CA PRO A 78 11.79 -5.20 2.34
C PRO A 78 12.62 -6.46 2.16
N LEU A 79 11.94 -7.60 2.18
CA LEU A 79 12.53 -8.84 1.71
C LEU A 79 12.56 -8.80 0.18
N PRO A 80 13.38 -9.65 -0.44
CA PRO A 80 13.43 -9.68 -1.91
C PRO A 80 12.05 -9.96 -2.50
N THR A 81 11.72 -9.22 -3.56
CA THR A 81 10.46 -9.39 -4.25
C THR A 81 10.48 -10.68 -5.06
N LEU A 82 9.38 -11.43 -5.02
CA LEU A 82 9.20 -12.59 -5.88
C LEU A 82 8.32 -12.19 -7.03
N VAL A 83 8.77 -12.46 -8.26
CA VAL A 83 8.03 -12.05 -9.46
C VAL A 83 7.75 -13.25 -10.33
N SER A 84 6.51 -13.38 -10.77
CA SER A 84 6.13 -14.40 -11.75
C SER A 84 5.22 -13.73 -12.77
N GLY A 85 5.78 -13.40 -13.94
CA GLY A 85 5.02 -12.72 -14.99
C GLY A 85 4.53 -11.36 -14.53
N ASP A 86 3.23 -11.17 -14.55
CA ASP A 86 2.61 -9.91 -14.18
C ASP A 86 2.19 -9.85 -12.71
N ILE A 87 2.56 -10.84 -11.92
CA ILE A 87 2.22 -10.90 -10.51
C ILE A 87 3.51 -10.90 -9.70
N ALA A 88 3.51 -10.23 -8.57
CA ALA A 88 4.66 -10.24 -7.67
C ALA A 88 4.18 -10.26 -6.23
N LEU A 89 5.04 -10.77 -5.36
CA LEU A 89 4.82 -10.75 -3.92
C LEU A 89 5.89 -9.87 -3.30
N THR A 90 5.44 -8.81 -2.63
CA THR A 90 6.32 -7.97 -1.83
C THR A 90 6.09 -8.29 -0.36
N SER A 91 7.12 -8.19 0.44
CA SER A 91 6.97 -8.49 1.87
C SER A 91 7.99 -7.71 2.68
N THR A 92 7.67 -7.54 3.96
CA THR A 92 8.53 -6.84 4.90
C THR A 92 8.57 -7.67 6.18
N PRO A 93 9.76 -7.92 6.74
CA PRO A 93 9.86 -8.75 7.94
C PRO A 93 9.31 -8.04 9.17
N PRO A 94 8.99 -8.78 10.24
CA PRO A 94 8.58 -8.16 11.48
C PRO A 94 9.70 -7.29 12.05
N LYS A 95 9.31 -6.23 12.74
CA LYS A 95 10.28 -5.33 13.34
C LYS A 95 9.66 -4.60 14.53
N ASP A 96 10.37 -4.60 15.64
CA ASP A 96 10.02 -3.78 16.83
C ASP A 96 8.55 -3.95 17.25
N GLY A 97 8.10 -5.17 17.31
CA GLY A 97 6.73 -5.45 17.74
C GLY A 97 5.70 -5.39 16.62
N ALA A 98 6.05 -4.86 15.45
CA ALA A 98 5.16 -4.90 14.30
C ALA A 98 5.27 -6.25 13.62
N GLY A 99 4.16 -6.77 13.12
CA GLY A 99 4.16 -8.04 12.42
C GLY A 99 4.72 -7.93 11.02
N ALA A 100 4.93 -9.09 10.40
CA ALA A 100 5.33 -9.14 9.01
C ALA A 100 4.20 -8.56 8.14
N ARG A 101 4.59 -8.11 6.94
CA ARG A 101 3.62 -7.57 5.99
C ARG A 101 3.87 -8.18 4.64
N ALA A 102 2.83 -8.33 3.85
CA ALA A 102 2.96 -8.88 2.50
C ALA A 102 1.86 -8.33 1.60
N GLN A 103 2.20 -8.18 0.33
CA GLN A 103 1.24 -7.73 -0.67
C GLN A 103 1.41 -8.54 -1.94
N VAL A 104 0.30 -8.86 -2.58
CA VAL A 104 0.32 -9.36 -3.95
C VAL A 104 0.04 -8.17 -4.84
N VAL A 105 0.90 -7.94 -5.81
CA VAL A 105 0.80 -6.79 -6.70
C VAL A 105 0.76 -7.29 -8.14
N ARG A 106 0.13 -6.52 -9.02
CA ARG A 106 -0.07 -6.93 -10.40
C ARG A 106 0.32 -5.82 -11.34
N ARG A 107 1.02 -6.19 -12.42
CA ARG A 107 1.39 -5.23 -13.44
C ARG A 107 0.18 -4.89 -14.29
N GLN A 108 -0.02 -3.62 -14.52
CA GLN A 108 -1.14 -3.09 -15.27
C GLN A 108 -0.78 -2.95 -16.75
N PRO A 109 -1.76 -2.77 -17.64
CA PRO A 109 -1.46 -2.62 -19.08
C PRO A 109 -0.49 -1.50 -19.41
N ASP A 110 -0.43 -0.43 -18.58
CA ASP A 110 0.50 0.66 -18.82
C ASP A 110 1.90 0.38 -18.28
N GLY A 111 2.13 -0.81 -17.75
CA GLY A 111 3.44 -1.18 -17.18
C GLY A 111 3.64 -0.82 -15.73
N SER A 112 2.70 -0.10 -15.12
CA SER A 112 2.81 0.21 -13.71
C SER A 112 2.28 -0.95 -12.87
N TRP A 113 2.59 -0.93 -11.58
CA TRP A 113 2.16 -1.99 -10.66
C TRP A 113 1.18 -1.43 -9.65
N LEU A 114 0.18 -2.23 -9.29
CA LEU A 114 -0.80 -1.86 -8.26
C LEU A 114 -0.96 -3.02 -7.30
N ARG A 115 -1.36 -2.71 -6.08
CA ARG A 115 -1.65 -3.73 -5.06
C ARG A 115 -3.02 -4.34 -5.33
N LEU A 116 -3.06 -5.67 -5.30
CA LEU A 116 -4.29 -6.44 -5.46
C LEU A 116 -4.76 -6.98 -4.13
N LEU A 117 -3.85 -7.55 -3.36
CA LEU A 117 -4.12 -8.08 -2.02
C LEU A 117 -3.11 -7.47 -1.07
N ASP A 118 -3.57 -7.04 0.09
CA ASP A 118 -2.70 -6.38 1.05
C ASP A 118 -2.93 -6.94 2.43
N GLN A 119 -1.88 -7.52 3.00
CA GLN A 119 -1.84 -7.94 4.38
C GLN A 119 -0.94 -6.95 5.10
N PRO A 120 -1.49 -5.83 5.60
CA PRO A 120 -0.64 -4.75 6.14
C PRO A 120 0.05 -5.14 7.42
N GLU A 121 -0.42 -6.21 8.08
CA GLU A 121 0.27 -6.74 9.22
C GLU A 121 -0.31 -8.10 9.52
N PHE A 122 0.56 -9.09 9.69
CA PHE A 122 0.09 -10.40 10.13
C PHE A 122 -0.14 -10.32 11.63
N ILE A 123 -1.39 -10.17 12.02
CA ILE A 123 -1.76 -10.05 13.42
C ILE A 123 -2.48 -11.32 13.81
N GLN A 124 -2.04 -11.91 14.92
CA GLN A 124 -2.75 -13.07 15.43
C GLN A 124 -4.01 -12.57 16.12
N VAL A 125 -5.15 -13.06 15.65
CA VAL A 125 -6.43 -12.68 16.24
C VAL A 125 -6.72 -13.63 17.38
N SER A 126 -6.95 -13.08 18.57
CA SER A 126 -7.29 -13.92 19.71
C SER A 126 -8.70 -14.44 19.60
N ASN A 127 -8.91 -15.64 20.04
CA ASN A 127 -10.23 -16.24 20.07
C ASN A 127 -10.86 -16.10 21.46
#